data_0c351dd5ea6a45fecb2b0357ae16ca8d
#
_entry.id   0c351dd5ea6a45fecb2b0357ae16ca8d
#
_cell.length_a   1.000
_cell.length_b   1.000
_cell.length_c   1.000
_cell.angle_alpha   90.00
_cell.angle_beta   90.00
_cell.angle_gamma   90.00
#
_symmetry.space_group_name_H-M   'P 1'
#
loop_
_entity.id
_entity.type
_entity.pdbx_description
1 polymer ?
#
loop_
_entity_poly.entity_id
_entity_poly.type
_entity_poly.pdbx_seq_one_letter_code
_entity_poly.pdbx_strand_id
1 'polypeptide(L)'
;ESYYNFQQKKIAYLSLPKRYGGAKYPKVHIVDMLANQAETGKFDQVISGLLQEKIEEKLNKKEQIILIQNRRGFSPTVRCKECGSLMMCNQCKIALTFHKNKNKLICHFCSFYLNNEHLLCQECKGLELNFSGTGTQKVEQLINQTFPKSKICRLDMDTSKSSFNIASILKSFSNQEFDILIGTQMVAKGLDFPNATLVGIINADLGLYIPDFRATERVFQLIYQASGRSGRSSKEGEVVIQTYSPNSPVIENAKNLDINKFYEKELLERAELNYPPYSWLAKVEFIGPNKFKVYSLIEEVKHNLKDRYIGLDILGPAPCFLEKLKNKYRYQLVFKSKKSYDPNGSLLHAFIRKNFKIYENKKPLGQNRINIYFDPISLL
;
A
#
# COMPACT_ATOMS: atom_id res chain seq x y z
N GLU A 1 -12.08 -9.62 -5.81
CA GLU A 1 -12.32 -10.64 -6.86
C GLU A 1 -13.19 -11.78 -6.34
N SER A 2 -12.92 -12.38 -5.17
CA SER A 2 -13.76 -13.45 -4.59
C SER A 2 -15.20 -12.99 -4.37
N TYR A 3 -15.41 -11.77 -3.84
CA TYR A 3 -16.75 -11.20 -3.65
C TYR A 3 -17.51 -11.05 -4.99
N TYR A 4 -16.84 -10.61 -6.04
CA TYR A 4 -17.41 -10.57 -7.39
C TYR A 4 -17.78 -11.96 -7.90
N ASN A 5 -16.88 -12.95 -7.72
CA ASN A 5 -17.17 -14.34 -8.12
C ASN A 5 -18.37 -14.94 -7.36
N PHE A 6 -18.55 -14.54 -6.09
CA PHE A 6 -19.76 -14.87 -5.34
C PHE A 6 -21.01 -14.23 -5.97
N GLN A 7 -20.99 -12.91 -6.29
CA GLN A 7 -22.09 -12.24 -6.96
C GLN A 7 -22.43 -12.90 -8.31
N GLN A 8 -21.41 -13.41 -9.02
CA GLN A 8 -21.58 -14.15 -10.28
C GLN A 8 -21.97 -15.63 -10.06
N LYS A 9 -22.27 -16.05 -8.81
CA LYS A 9 -22.63 -17.43 -8.44
C LYS A 9 -21.58 -18.50 -8.81
N LYS A 10 -20.31 -18.09 -8.96
CA LYS A 10 -19.20 -19.01 -9.27
C LYS A 10 -18.65 -19.72 -8.03
N ILE A 11 -18.82 -19.12 -6.86
CA ILE A 11 -18.40 -19.65 -5.55
C ILE A 11 -19.49 -19.44 -4.53
N ALA A 12 -19.55 -20.31 -3.52
CA ALA A 12 -20.44 -20.15 -2.36
C ALA A 12 -19.92 -19.08 -1.40
N TYR A 13 -20.83 -18.42 -0.71
CA TYR A 13 -20.54 -17.45 0.34
C TYR A 13 -21.05 -17.94 1.69
N LEU A 14 -20.15 -18.01 2.65
CA LEU A 14 -20.48 -18.33 4.05
C LEU A 14 -20.08 -17.14 4.93
N SER A 15 -21.04 -16.61 5.68
CA SER A 15 -20.83 -15.48 6.59
C SER A 15 -20.70 -15.97 8.03
N LEU A 16 -19.68 -15.45 8.73
CA LEU A 16 -19.51 -15.61 10.18
C LEU A 16 -19.71 -14.25 10.85
N PRO A 17 -20.97 -13.82 11.11
CA PRO A 17 -21.29 -12.46 11.54
C PRO A 17 -20.90 -12.15 12.98
N LYS A 18 -20.63 -13.18 13.79
CA LYS A 18 -20.27 -13.01 15.21
C LYS A 18 -18.80 -13.32 15.45
N ARG A 19 -18.16 -12.51 16.30
CA ARG A 19 -16.78 -12.80 16.76
C ARG A 19 -16.81 -14.00 17.72
N TYR A 20 -15.74 -14.80 17.65
CA TYR A 20 -15.55 -15.92 18.57
C TYR A 20 -15.50 -15.42 20.03
N GLY A 21 -16.09 -16.16 20.97
CA GLY A 21 -16.09 -15.82 22.40
C GLY A 21 -16.93 -14.61 22.78
N GLY A 22 -17.80 -14.08 21.89
CA GLY A 22 -18.64 -12.91 22.19
C GLY A 22 -17.89 -11.59 22.31
N ALA A 23 -16.63 -11.53 21.86
CA ALA A 23 -15.80 -10.33 21.90
C ALA A 23 -16.46 -9.17 21.14
N LYS A 24 -16.50 -7.98 21.75
CA LYS A 24 -17.02 -6.75 21.12
C LYS A 24 -16.07 -6.24 20.02
N TYR A 25 -16.62 -5.53 19.05
CA TYR A 25 -15.79 -4.78 18.12
C TYR A 25 -15.10 -3.63 18.85
N PRO A 26 -13.82 -3.33 18.49
CA PRO A 26 -13.10 -2.23 19.11
C PRO A 26 -13.70 -0.88 18.75
N LYS A 27 -13.52 0.10 19.62
CA LYS A 27 -13.82 1.49 19.31
C LYS A 27 -12.76 2.04 18.35
N VAL A 28 -13.19 2.54 17.20
CA VAL A 28 -12.28 3.07 16.18
C VAL A 28 -12.34 4.60 16.19
N HIS A 29 -11.18 5.22 16.39
CA HIS A 29 -10.98 6.66 16.36
C HIS A 29 -10.22 7.03 15.08
N ILE A 30 -10.71 8.03 14.34
CA ILE A 30 -9.98 8.64 13.22
C ILE A 30 -9.41 9.97 13.71
N VAL A 31 -8.13 10.19 13.46
CA VAL A 31 -7.44 11.45 13.71
C VAL A 31 -7.09 12.10 12.39
N ASP A 32 -7.62 13.29 12.16
CA ASP A 32 -7.18 14.18 11.10
C ASP A 32 -5.84 14.79 11.50
N MET A 33 -4.78 14.37 10.82
CA MET A 33 -3.42 14.83 11.14
C MET A 33 -3.18 16.29 10.75
N LEU A 34 -3.94 16.85 9.80
CA LEU A 34 -3.85 18.27 9.48
C LEU A 34 -4.47 19.13 10.59
N ALA A 35 -5.69 18.80 11.01
CA ALA A 35 -6.35 19.49 12.11
C ALA A 35 -5.50 19.40 13.38
N ASN A 36 -4.99 18.20 13.72
CA ASN A 36 -4.14 18.00 14.88
C ASN A 36 -2.83 18.83 14.82
N GLN A 37 -2.23 18.96 13.63
CA GLN A 37 -1.02 19.77 13.42
C GLN A 37 -1.31 21.26 13.53
N ALA A 38 -2.46 21.72 13.02
CA ALA A 38 -2.89 23.11 13.13
C ALA A 38 -3.15 23.50 14.59
N GLU A 39 -3.83 22.64 15.36
CA GLU A 39 -4.12 22.87 16.78
C GLU A 39 -2.85 22.92 17.64
N THR A 40 -1.89 22.05 17.36
CA THR A 40 -0.65 21.94 18.16
C THR A 40 0.47 22.87 17.66
N GLY A 41 0.36 23.46 16.48
CA GLY A 41 1.43 24.22 15.82
C GLY A 41 2.65 23.38 15.40
N LYS A 42 2.56 22.03 15.46
CA LYS A 42 3.66 21.10 15.19
C LYS A 42 3.46 20.39 13.85
N PHE A 43 3.91 20.99 12.78
CA PHE A 43 3.72 20.48 11.40
C PHE A 43 4.43 19.16 11.09
N ASP A 44 5.44 18.75 11.85
CA ASP A 44 6.16 17.49 11.69
C ASP A 44 5.74 16.40 12.70
N GLN A 45 4.60 16.60 13.37
CA GLN A 45 4.10 15.66 14.37
C GLN A 45 3.72 14.31 13.71
N VAL A 46 4.37 13.24 14.18
CA VAL A 46 4.16 11.87 13.68
C VAL A 46 3.10 11.14 14.50
N ILE A 47 3.00 11.46 15.79
CA ILE A 47 2.09 10.83 16.74
C ILE A 47 1.16 11.91 17.27
N SER A 48 -0.15 11.76 17.03
CA SER A 48 -1.17 12.71 17.47
C SER A 48 -1.32 12.75 18.97
N GLY A 49 -1.86 13.85 19.49
CA GLY A 49 -2.17 13.99 20.91
C GLY A 49 -3.08 12.88 21.42
N LEU A 50 -4.15 12.56 20.68
CA LEU A 50 -5.05 11.46 21.04
C LEU A 50 -4.33 10.10 21.12
N LEU A 51 -3.42 9.79 20.17
CA LEU A 51 -2.68 8.53 20.23
C LEU A 51 -1.72 8.51 21.40
N GLN A 52 -1.07 9.63 21.73
CA GLN A 52 -0.22 9.73 22.92
C GLN A 52 -1.01 9.51 24.21
N GLU A 53 -2.16 10.17 24.35
CA GLU A 53 -3.07 10.00 25.50
C GLU A 53 -3.50 8.53 25.68
N LYS A 54 -3.90 7.89 24.57
CA LYS A 54 -4.30 6.48 24.61
C LYS A 54 -3.14 5.53 24.92
N ILE A 55 -1.94 5.81 24.44
CA ILE A 55 -0.74 5.02 24.81
C ILE A 55 -0.51 5.14 26.32
N GLU A 56 -0.51 6.35 26.88
CA GLU A 56 -0.30 6.58 28.31
C GLU A 56 -1.36 5.89 29.15
N GLU A 57 -2.65 6.00 28.76
CA GLU A 57 -3.75 5.31 29.44
C GLU A 57 -3.51 3.80 29.51
N LYS A 58 -3.09 3.15 28.41
CA LYS A 58 -2.87 1.71 28.36
C LYS A 58 -1.63 1.28 29.13
N LEU A 59 -0.55 2.05 29.06
CA LEU A 59 0.66 1.79 29.86
C LEU A 59 0.37 1.85 31.38
N ASN A 60 -0.41 2.83 31.81
CA ASN A 60 -0.83 2.94 33.23
C ASN A 60 -1.68 1.74 33.68
N LYS A 61 -2.47 1.15 32.77
CA LYS A 61 -3.26 -0.07 33.02
C LYS A 61 -2.46 -1.36 32.85
N LYS A 62 -1.14 -1.29 32.53
CA LYS A 62 -0.29 -2.43 32.18
C LYS A 62 -0.84 -3.26 31.02
N GLU A 63 -1.46 -2.58 30.07
CA GLU A 63 -1.97 -3.16 28.83
C GLU A 63 -0.99 -2.94 27.69
N GLN A 64 -0.97 -3.88 26.73
CA GLN A 64 -0.04 -3.82 25.61
C GLN A 64 -0.58 -3.03 24.43
N ILE A 65 0.31 -2.48 23.63
CA ILE A 65 0.03 -1.59 22.52
C ILE A 65 0.72 -2.11 21.26
N ILE A 66 0.00 -2.07 20.14
CA ILE A 66 0.55 -2.38 18.82
C ILE A 66 0.52 -1.12 17.96
N LEU A 67 1.70 -0.68 17.50
CA LEU A 67 1.81 0.45 16.56
C LEU A 67 2.18 -0.06 15.17
N ILE A 68 1.31 0.23 14.21
CA ILE A 68 1.47 -0.21 12.83
C ILE A 68 1.89 0.97 11.97
N GLN A 69 3.10 0.88 11.43
CA GLN A 69 3.58 1.76 10.40
C GLN A 69 3.52 1.03 9.05
N ASN A 70 2.58 1.41 8.20
CA ASN A 70 2.41 0.75 6.90
C ASN A 70 3.56 1.13 5.96
N ARG A 71 4.72 0.45 6.10
CA ARG A 71 5.89 0.69 5.26
C ARG A 71 6.23 -0.54 4.42
N ARG A 72 5.63 -0.65 3.25
CA ARG A 72 6.21 -1.42 2.14
C ARG A 72 6.58 -0.45 1.03
N GLY A 73 7.88 -0.30 0.79
CA GLY A 73 8.42 0.48 -0.32
C GLY A 73 8.77 1.92 0.05
N PHE A 74 10.01 2.25 -0.20
CA PHE A 74 10.54 3.61 -0.20
C PHE A 74 10.03 4.33 -1.44
N SER A 75 8.79 4.80 -1.42
CA SER A 75 8.38 5.78 -2.40
C SER A 75 7.98 7.02 -1.64
N PRO A 76 8.81 8.07 -1.66
CA PRO A 76 8.40 9.34 -1.08
C PRO A 76 7.27 9.89 -1.94
N THR A 77 6.05 9.70 -1.48
CA THR A 77 4.92 10.47 -1.98
C THR A 77 5.11 11.92 -1.52
N VAL A 78 4.71 12.86 -2.34
CA VAL A 78 4.79 14.28 -2.01
C VAL A 78 3.42 14.77 -1.58
N ARG A 79 3.39 15.38 -0.40
CA ARG A 79 2.18 15.90 0.22
C ARG A 79 2.29 17.40 0.45
N CYS A 80 1.22 18.12 0.20
CA CYS A 80 1.12 19.54 0.59
C CYS A 80 1.03 19.66 2.12
N LYS A 81 1.80 20.55 2.72
CA LYS A 81 1.73 20.83 4.16
C LYS A 81 0.51 21.64 4.53
N GLU A 82 0.01 22.47 3.60
CA GLU A 82 -1.10 23.39 3.84
C GLU A 82 -2.46 22.68 3.80
N CYS A 83 -2.74 21.89 2.75
CA CYS A 83 -4.05 21.23 2.58
C CYS A 83 -4.01 19.71 2.73
N GLY A 84 -2.82 19.10 2.95
CA GLY A 84 -2.66 17.66 3.13
C GLY A 84 -2.82 16.83 1.87
N SER A 85 -3.22 17.41 0.72
CA SER A 85 -3.41 16.65 -0.50
C SER A 85 -2.10 16.11 -1.04
N LEU A 86 -2.18 14.95 -1.72
CA LEU A 86 -1.05 14.34 -2.39
C LEU A 86 -0.90 14.87 -3.81
N MET A 87 0.32 14.90 -4.28
CA MET A 87 0.62 15.18 -5.67
C MET A 87 0.24 13.97 -6.53
N MET A 88 -0.82 14.11 -7.33
CA MET A 88 -1.44 13.02 -8.08
C MET A 88 -1.10 13.08 -9.57
N CYS A 89 -1.08 11.93 -10.23
CA CYS A 89 -1.03 11.87 -11.69
C CYS A 89 -2.39 12.27 -12.29
N ASN A 90 -2.40 13.26 -13.16
CA ASN A 90 -3.65 13.75 -13.77
C ASN A 90 -4.35 12.69 -14.63
N GLN A 91 -3.59 11.76 -15.24
CA GLN A 91 -4.11 10.73 -16.12
C GLN A 91 -4.54 9.46 -15.37
N CYS A 92 -3.74 9.03 -14.38
CA CYS A 92 -3.92 7.74 -13.71
C CYS A 92 -4.59 7.85 -12.33
N LYS A 93 -4.75 9.07 -11.80
CA LYS A 93 -5.31 9.32 -10.46
C LYS A 93 -4.63 8.54 -9.33
N ILE A 94 -3.31 8.33 -9.46
CA ILE A 94 -2.45 7.73 -8.44
C ILE A 94 -1.41 8.72 -7.97
N ALA A 95 -0.87 8.54 -6.76
CA ALA A 95 0.17 9.41 -6.24
C ALA A 95 1.44 9.34 -7.10
N LEU A 96 2.00 10.50 -7.36
CA LEU A 96 3.30 10.62 -8.00
C LEU A 96 4.40 10.27 -7.00
N THR A 97 5.44 9.62 -7.50
CA THR A 97 6.61 9.24 -6.72
C THR A 97 7.74 10.24 -6.95
N PHE A 98 8.31 10.77 -5.89
CA PHE A 98 9.46 11.66 -5.98
C PHE A 98 10.76 10.88 -6.21
N HIS A 99 11.42 11.14 -7.30
CA HIS A 99 12.72 10.59 -7.65
C HIS A 99 13.82 11.63 -7.35
N LYS A 100 14.43 11.50 -6.16
CA LYS A 100 15.46 12.46 -5.69
C LYS A 100 16.57 12.68 -6.71
N ASN A 101 17.06 11.61 -7.35
CA ASN A 101 18.16 11.68 -8.34
C ASN A 101 17.79 12.42 -9.63
N LYS A 102 16.50 12.57 -9.94
CA LYS A 102 15.99 13.25 -11.13
C LYS A 102 15.36 14.60 -10.81
N ASN A 103 15.18 14.90 -9.54
CA ASN A 103 14.41 16.04 -9.03
C ASN A 103 13.01 16.16 -9.68
N LYS A 104 12.32 15.02 -9.85
CA LYS A 104 11.01 14.92 -10.51
C LYS A 104 10.05 14.02 -9.75
N LEU A 105 8.77 14.35 -9.86
CA LEU A 105 7.68 13.46 -9.46
C LEU A 105 7.23 12.67 -10.69
N ILE A 106 7.20 11.35 -10.63
CA ILE A 106 6.92 10.48 -11.79
C ILE A 106 5.78 9.53 -11.49
N CYS A 107 4.89 9.36 -12.45
CA CYS A 107 3.86 8.31 -12.46
C CYS A 107 4.45 6.98 -12.92
N HIS A 108 4.31 5.92 -12.11
CA HIS A 108 4.80 4.59 -12.43
C HIS A 108 3.90 3.77 -13.38
N PHE A 109 2.79 4.35 -13.86
CA PHE A 109 1.92 3.71 -14.85
C PHE A 109 2.06 4.30 -16.26
N CYS A 110 2.02 5.64 -16.35
CA CYS A 110 2.04 6.31 -17.67
C CYS A 110 3.30 7.14 -17.92
N SER A 111 4.23 7.20 -16.98
CA SER A 111 5.45 8.02 -17.02
C SER A 111 5.22 9.53 -17.03
N PHE A 112 3.98 10.00 -16.83
CA PHE A 112 3.74 11.42 -16.60
C PHE A 112 4.66 11.92 -15.49
N TYR A 113 5.23 13.12 -15.65
CA TYR A 113 6.10 13.71 -14.63
C TYR A 113 5.84 15.20 -14.41
N LEU A 114 6.18 15.64 -13.20
CA LEU A 114 6.28 17.04 -12.82
C LEU A 114 7.72 17.34 -12.39
N ASN A 115 8.26 18.47 -12.81
CA ASN A 115 9.55 18.96 -12.30
C ASN A 115 9.34 19.50 -10.89
N ASN A 116 10.33 19.34 -10.02
CA ASN A 116 10.25 19.85 -8.65
C ASN A 116 10.51 21.37 -8.57
N GLU A 117 11.09 21.96 -9.59
CA GLU A 117 11.33 23.39 -9.67
C GLU A 117 9.99 24.13 -9.77
N HIS A 118 9.73 25.05 -8.82
CA HIS A 118 8.47 25.82 -8.73
C HIS A 118 7.19 24.95 -8.64
N LEU A 119 7.30 23.76 -8.05
CA LEU A 119 6.16 22.88 -7.90
C LEU A 119 5.18 23.43 -6.88
N LEU A 120 3.95 23.66 -7.33
CA LEU A 120 2.82 24.09 -6.49
C LEU A 120 1.92 22.88 -6.20
N CYS A 121 1.22 22.94 -5.08
CA CYS A 121 0.16 22.00 -4.79
C CYS A 121 -0.90 22.03 -5.89
N GLN A 122 -1.32 20.87 -6.35
CA GLN A 122 -2.33 20.75 -7.41
C GLN A 122 -3.70 21.27 -6.96
N GLU A 123 -4.02 21.14 -5.67
CA GLU A 123 -5.30 21.54 -5.09
C GLU A 123 -5.30 23.01 -4.62
N CYS A 124 -4.52 23.34 -3.59
CA CYS A 124 -4.57 24.66 -2.96
C CYS A 124 -3.55 25.67 -3.52
N LYS A 125 -2.67 25.27 -4.45
CA LYS A 125 -1.57 26.07 -5.00
C LYS A 125 -0.50 26.48 -3.99
N GLY A 126 -0.52 25.91 -2.78
CA GLY A 126 0.49 26.15 -1.75
C GLY A 126 1.89 25.72 -2.17
N LEU A 127 2.90 26.37 -1.62
CA LEU A 127 4.31 26.19 -1.97
C LEU A 127 4.99 25.13 -1.09
N GLU A 128 4.47 24.90 0.10
CA GLU A 128 5.11 24.01 1.06
C GLU A 128 4.76 22.55 0.82
N LEU A 129 5.71 21.81 0.24
CA LEU A 129 5.56 20.40 -0.05
C LEU A 129 6.46 19.54 0.86
N ASN A 130 5.90 18.47 1.40
CA ASN A 130 6.62 17.50 2.23
C ASN A 130 7.00 16.28 1.39
N PHE A 131 8.31 16.02 1.30
CA PHE A 131 8.92 14.91 0.55
C PHE A 131 9.34 13.74 1.46
N SER A 132 8.99 13.77 2.74
CA SER A 132 9.49 12.83 3.73
C SER A 132 8.55 11.68 4.00
N GLY A 133 9.09 10.47 4.07
CA GLY A 133 8.42 9.30 4.63
C GLY A 133 8.88 9.02 6.06
N THR A 134 7.95 8.68 6.95
CA THR A 134 8.27 8.25 8.32
C THR A 134 8.54 6.75 8.34
N GLY A 135 9.68 6.31 8.89
CA GLY A 135 10.01 4.89 9.06
C GLY A 135 9.73 4.37 10.47
N THR A 136 9.66 3.04 10.63
CA THR A 136 9.51 2.37 11.92
C THR A 136 10.57 2.79 12.95
N GLN A 137 11.82 3.03 12.50
CA GLN A 137 12.91 3.54 13.35
C GLN A 137 12.61 4.92 13.94
N LYS A 138 12.08 5.86 13.12
CA LYS A 138 11.71 7.19 13.61
C LYS A 138 10.54 7.11 14.60
N VAL A 139 9.59 6.23 14.36
CA VAL A 139 8.47 5.98 15.30
C VAL A 139 9.01 5.44 16.62
N GLU A 140 9.90 4.44 16.59
CA GLU A 140 10.54 3.88 17.77
C GLU A 140 11.30 4.94 18.58
N GLN A 141 12.10 5.77 17.93
CA GLN A 141 12.81 6.87 18.58
C GLN A 141 11.87 7.86 19.28
N LEU A 142 10.79 8.26 18.59
CA LEU A 142 9.80 9.18 19.16
C LEU A 142 9.07 8.58 20.37
N ILE A 143 8.68 7.29 20.28
CA ILE A 143 8.02 6.60 21.40
C ILE A 143 8.97 6.44 22.59
N ASN A 144 10.24 6.10 22.36
CA ASN A 144 11.24 6.03 23.43
C ASN A 144 11.46 7.40 24.11
N GLN A 145 11.44 8.49 23.36
CA GLN A 145 11.57 9.84 23.92
C GLN A 145 10.34 10.24 24.73
N THR A 146 9.12 9.88 24.25
CA THR A 146 7.88 10.25 24.91
C THR A 146 7.56 9.38 26.12
N PHE A 147 7.88 8.08 26.02
CA PHE A 147 7.61 7.06 27.06
C PHE A 147 8.88 6.29 27.46
N PRO A 148 9.86 6.93 28.11
CA PRO A 148 11.18 6.35 28.34
C PRO A 148 11.18 5.14 29.28
N LYS A 149 10.10 4.93 30.04
CA LYS A 149 9.96 3.78 30.94
C LYS A 149 9.34 2.55 30.27
N SER A 150 8.79 2.70 29.07
CA SER A 150 8.16 1.59 28.36
C SER A 150 9.17 0.70 27.66
N LYS A 151 8.91 -0.60 27.65
CA LYS A 151 9.72 -1.59 26.94
C LYS A 151 9.17 -1.75 25.53
N ILE A 152 9.97 -1.40 24.53
CA ILE A 152 9.57 -1.40 23.13
C ILE A 152 10.28 -2.51 22.37
N CYS A 153 9.56 -3.25 21.55
CA CYS A 153 10.15 -4.12 20.54
C CYS A 153 9.71 -3.69 19.14
N ARG A 154 10.61 -3.87 18.16
CA ARG A 154 10.38 -3.53 16.76
C ARG A 154 10.48 -4.76 15.87
N LEU A 155 9.48 -4.93 15.00
CA LEU A 155 9.39 -6.01 14.04
C LEU A 155 9.28 -5.46 12.62
N ASP A 156 10.40 -5.40 11.93
CA ASP A 156 10.46 -5.06 10.51
C ASP A 156 11.42 -5.98 9.74
N MET A 157 11.53 -5.80 8.44
CA MET A 157 12.40 -6.65 7.60
C MET A 157 13.90 -6.48 7.91
N ASP A 158 14.30 -5.35 8.49
CA ASP A 158 15.71 -5.10 8.81
C ASP A 158 16.09 -5.82 10.12
N THR A 159 15.14 -5.95 11.06
CA THR A 159 15.32 -6.68 12.33
C THR A 159 15.06 -8.18 12.20
N SER A 160 14.32 -8.60 11.18
CA SER A 160 13.87 -9.98 10.95
C SER A 160 14.73 -10.73 9.91
N LYS A 161 16.07 -10.78 10.13
CA LYS A 161 16.97 -11.53 9.20
C LYS A 161 16.72 -13.04 9.17
N SER A 162 16.00 -13.60 10.14
CA SER A 162 15.58 -15.01 10.15
C SER A 162 14.16 -15.14 10.70
N SER A 163 13.43 -16.17 10.25
CA SER A 163 12.10 -16.53 10.79
C SER A 163 12.14 -16.86 12.29
N PHE A 164 13.28 -17.33 12.80
CA PHE A 164 13.50 -17.60 14.20
C PHE A 164 13.44 -16.34 15.06
N ASN A 165 14.06 -15.24 14.61
CA ASN A 165 14.01 -13.96 15.33
C ASN A 165 12.59 -13.39 15.40
N ILE A 166 11.79 -13.54 14.34
CA ILE A 166 10.40 -13.11 14.34
C ILE A 166 9.60 -13.84 15.41
N ALA A 167 9.68 -15.18 15.43
CA ALA A 167 8.95 -16.01 16.39
C ALA A 167 9.36 -15.70 17.82
N SER A 168 10.64 -15.46 18.09
CA SER A 168 11.16 -15.07 19.40
C SER A 168 10.58 -13.75 19.88
N ILE A 169 10.65 -12.67 19.06
CA ILE A 169 10.10 -11.35 19.41
C ILE A 169 8.59 -11.45 19.72
N LEU A 170 7.85 -12.18 18.91
CA LEU A 170 6.40 -12.33 19.09
C LEU A 170 6.07 -13.13 20.36
N LYS A 171 6.87 -14.14 20.69
CA LYS A 171 6.74 -14.90 21.94
C LYS A 171 7.01 -14.03 23.15
N SER A 172 8.10 -13.24 23.13
CA SER A 172 8.44 -12.30 24.21
C SER A 172 7.34 -11.23 24.38
N PHE A 173 6.77 -10.71 23.29
CA PHE A 173 5.62 -9.80 23.37
C PHE A 173 4.38 -10.50 23.95
N SER A 174 4.09 -11.73 23.54
CA SER A 174 2.99 -12.52 24.10
C SER A 174 3.15 -12.78 25.60
N ASN A 175 4.39 -12.96 26.07
CA ASN A 175 4.74 -13.13 27.48
C ASN A 175 4.74 -11.81 28.28
N GLN A 176 4.34 -10.69 27.66
CA GLN A 176 4.31 -9.36 28.29
C GLN A 176 5.71 -8.84 28.73
N GLU A 177 6.79 -9.30 28.09
CA GLU A 177 8.13 -8.80 28.31
C GLU A 177 8.33 -7.39 27.73
N PHE A 178 7.45 -7.01 26.76
CA PHE A 178 7.39 -5.71 26.11
C PHE A 178 6.00 -5.11 26.22
N ASP A 179 5.95 -3.77 26.37
CA ASP A 179 4.71 -3.00 26.48
C ASP A 179 4.18 -2.57 25.09
N ILE A 180 5.12 -2.22 24.19
CA ILE A 180 4.78 -1.68 22.87
C ILE A 180 5.48 -2.49 21.78
N LEU A 181 4.69 -2.98 20.82
CA LEU A 181 5.19 -3.62 19.60
C LEU A 181 5.01 -2.67 18.42
N ILE A 182 6.12 -2.26 17.80
CA ILE A 182 6.12 -1.43 16.59
C ILE A 182 6.44 -2.32 15.40
N GLY A 183 5.60 -2.28 14.36
CA GLY A 183 5.88 -3.09 13.18
C GLY A 183 5.14 -2.65 11.92
N THR A 184 5.34 -3.45 10.88
CA THR A 184 4.65 -3.28 9.60
C THR A 184 3.39 -4.15 9.55
N GLN A 185 2.81 -4.34 8.37
CA GLN A 185 1.64 -5.23 8.17
C GLN A 185 1.82 -6.67 8.71
N MET A 186 3.06 -7.12 8.93
CA MET A 186 3.33 -8.45 9.49
C MET A 186 2.73 -8.60 10.89
N VAL A 187 2.71 -7.53 11.70
CA VAL A 187 2.16 -7.53 13.05
C VAL A 187 0.62 -7.60 13.05
N ALA A 188 -0.03 -7.12 11.98
CA ALA A 188 -1.48 -7.18 11.84
C ALA A 188 -2.00 -8.60 11.49
N LYS A 189 -1.15 -9.53 11.04
CA LYS A 189 -1.55 -10.84 10.54
C LYS A 189 -1.28 -11.97 11.54
N GLY A 190 -2.30 -12.81 11.76
CA GLY A 190 -2.14 -14.16 12.32
C GLY A 190 -1.82 -14.29 13.83
N LEU A 191 -1.57 -13.19 14.54
CA LEU A 191 -1.12 -13.23 15.93
C LEU A 191 -2.26 -12.88 16.91
N ASP A 192 -2.28 -13.54 18.03
CA ASP A 192 -3.24 -13.29 19.10
C ASP A 192 -2.53 -12.80 20.36
N PHE A 193 -2.85 -11.57 20.79
CA PHE A 193 -2.28 -10.93 21.98
C PHE A 193 -3.44 -10.43 22.86
N PRO A 194 -3.92 -11.26 23.80
CA PRO A 194 -5.11 -10.93 24.59
C PRO A 194 -4.97 -9.64 25.41
N ASN A 195 -3.73 -9.26 25.78
CA ASN A 195 -3.45 -8.04 26.52
C ASN A 195 -3.22 -6.80 25.63
N ALA A 196 -3.18 -6.95 24.31
CA ALA A 196 -3.06 -5.82 23.39
C ALA A 196 -4.45 -5.18 23.17
N THR A 197 -4.71 -4.09 23.87
CA THR A 197 -6.00 -3.40 23.86
C THR A 197 -6.00 -2.13 23.02
N LEU A 198 -4.83 -1.62 22.61
CA LEU A 198 -4.70 -0.48 21.72
C LEU A 198 -3.93 -0.87 20.45
N VAL A 199 -4.50 -0.52 19.30
CA VAL A 199 -3.79 -0.55 18.01
C VAL A 199 -3.72 0.86 17.44
N GLY A 200 -2.52 1.37 17.21
CA GLY A 200 -2.28 2.66 16.55
C GLY A 200 -1.80 2.45 15.10
N ILE A 201 -2.51 3.00 14.12
CA ILE A 201 -2.05 3.07 12.74
C ILE A 201 -1.45 4.47 12.52
N ILE A 202 -0.13 4.54 12.41
CA ILE A 202 0.62 5.80 12.43
C ILE A 202 0.35 6.66 11.18
N ASN A 203 0.21 6.02 10.03
CA ASN A 203 -0.14 6.71 8.79
C ASN A 203 -0.86 5.75 7.84
N ALA A 204 -2.18 5.87 7.76
CA ALA A 204 -3.00 5.05 6.88
C ALA A 204 -2.82 5.43 5.40
N ASP A 205 -2.49 6.68 5.11
CA ASP A 205 -2.38 7.20 3.74
C ASP A 205 -1.25 6.57 2.94
N LEU A 206 -0.17 6.14 3.59
CA LEU A 206 0.97 5.53 2.91
C LEU A 206 0.59 4.28 2.08
N GLY A 207 -0.45 3.57 2.51
CA GLY A 207 -0.97 2.42 1.78
C GLY A 207 -1.94 2.80 0.66
N LEU A 208 -2.73 3.88 0.83
CA LEU A 208 -3.77 4.29 -0.10
C LEU A 208 -3.22 4.70 -1.47
N TYR A 209 -2.04 5.33 -1.46
CA TYR A 209 -1.48 5.96 -2.65
C TYR A 209 -0.29 5.21 -3.26
N ILE A 210 -0.11 3.96 -2.86
CA ILE A 210 0.80 3.06 -3.56
C ILE A 210 0.28 2.86 -4.99
N PRO A 211 1.14 2.96 -6.02
CA PRO A 211 0.74 2.74 -7.40
C PRO A 211 0.44 1.25 -7.66
N ASP A 212 -0.68 0.79 -7.16
CA ASP A 212 -1.17 -0.59 -7.30
C ASP A 212 -2.70 -0.56 -7.22
N PHE A 213 -3.37 -1.26 -8.12
CA PHE A 213 -4.83 -1.29 -8.18
C PHE A 213 -5.49 -1.94 -6.94
N ARG A 214 -4.70 -2.61 -6.09
CA ARG A 214 -5.15 -3.19 -4.80
C ARG A 214 -4.73 -2.34 -3.60
N ALA A 215 -4.28 -1.11 -3.80
CA ALA A 215 -3.79 -0.26 -2.72
C ALA A 215 -4.88 -0.02 -1.65
N THR A 216 -6.06 0.40 -2.09
CA THR A 216 -7.26 0.63 -1.26
C THR A 216 -7.68 -0.62 -0.50
N GLU A 217 -7.77 -1.75 -1.21
CA GLU A 217 -8.10 -3.05 -0.62
C GLU A 217 -7.11 -3.46 0.48
N ARG A 218 -5.81 -3.24 0.26
CA ARG A 218 -4.78 -3.56 1.26
C ARG A 218 -4.88 -2.68 2.51
N VAL A 219 -5.21 -1.41 2.35
CA VAL A 219 -5.39 -0.49 3.48
C VAL A 219 -6.63 -0.87 4.26
N PHE A 220 -7.76 -1.10 3.58
CA PHE A 220 -8.97 -1.60 4.22
C PHE A 220 -8.70 -2.88 5.01
N GLN A 221 -8.08 -3.88 4.38
CA GLN A 221 -7.72 -5.16 5.02
C GLN A 221 -6.81 -4.95 6.23
N LEU A 222 -5.83 -4.04 6.14
CA LEU A 222 -4.93 -3.73 7.25
C LEU A 222 -5.71 -3.19 8.45
N ILE A 223 -6.57 -2.19 8.23
CA ILE A 223 -7.37 -1.58 9.29
C ILE A 223 -8.34 -2.61 9.87
N TYR A 224 -9.03 -3.36 9.02
CA TYR A 224 -9.96 -4.41 9.43
C TYR A 224 -9.28 -5.51 10.26
N GLN A 225 -8.10 -5.98 9.84
CA GLN A 225 -7.30 -6.96 10.57
C GLN A 225 -6.75 -6.39 11.89
N ALA A 226 -6.28 -5.15 11.88
CA ALA A 226 -5.81 -4.43 13.06
C ALA A 226 -6.93 -4.28 14.09
N SER A 227 -8.12 -3.88 13.64
CA SER A 227 -9.35 -3.81 14.47
C SER A 227 -9.73 -5.17 15.05
N GLY A 228 -9.45 -6.25 14.31
CA GLY A 228 -9.63 -7.61 14.80
C GLY A 228 -8.64 -8.03 15.89
N ARG A 229 -7.53 -7.32 16.10
CA ARG A 229 -6.51 -7.64 17.13
C ARG A 229 -6.81 -7.04 18.48
N SER A 230 -7.46 -5.90 18.53
CA SER A 230 -7.82 -5.22 19.76
C SER A 230 -9.07 -5.82 20.39
N GLY A 231 -9.08 -6.01 21.73
CA GLY A 231 -10.28 -6.41 22.48
C GLY A 231 -10.73 -7.86 22.24
N ARG A 232 -9.82 -8.82 22.24
CA ARG A 232 -10.16 -10.25 22.14
C ARG A 232 -10.46 -10.93 23.48
N SER A 233 -10.13 -10.26 24.58
CA SER A 233 -10.49 -10.68 25.93
C SER A 233 -11.75 -9.95 26.41
N SER A 234 -12.06 -10.02 27.70
CA SER A 234 -13.11 -9.21 28.35
C SER A 234 -12.84 -7.71 28.33
N LYS A 235 -11.59 -7.30 27.95
CA LYS A 235 -11.19 -5.88 27.87
C LYS A 235 -11.64 -5.26 26.56
N GLU A 236 -12.14 -4.02 26.64
CA GLU A 236 -12.52 -3.27 25.45
C GLU A 236 -11.28 -2.84 24.64
N GLY A 237 -11.30 -3.12 23.35
CA GLY A 237 -10.23 -2.73 22.45
C GLY A 237 -10.47 -1.36 21.83
N GLU A 238 -9.38 -0.65 21.54
CA GLU A 238 -9.40 0.62 20.83
C GLU A 238 -8.45 0.60 19.62
N VAL A 239 -8.83 1.32 18.56
CA VAL A 239 -8.00 1.51 17.37
C VAL A 239 -7.93 3.00 17.08
N VAL A 240 -6.73 3.54 16.94
CA VAL A 240 -6.51 4.93 16.53
C VAL A 240 -5.89 4.92 15.13
N ILE A 241 -6.58 5.53 14.17
CA ILE A 241 -6.15 5.64 12.78
C ILE A 241 -5.74 7.09 12.53
N GLN A 242 -4.46 7.33 12.33
CA GLN A 242 -3.96 8.63 11.91
C GLN A 242 -3.94 8.73 10.38
N THR A 243 -4.56 9.76 9.85
CA THR A 243 -4.68 9.99 8.40
C THR A 243 -4.73 11.47 8.06
N TYR A 244 -4.26 11.83 6.89
CA TYR A 244 -4.43 13.16 6.28
C TYR A 244 -5.64 13.22 5.33
N SER A 245 -6.35 12.09 5.20
CA SER A 245 -7.52 11.94 4.33
C SER A 245 -8.70 11.34 5.10
N PRO A 246 -9.17 12.02 6.19
CA PRO A 246 -10.19 11.47 7.10
C PRO A 246 -11.51 11.14 6.40
N ASN A 247 -11.85 11.90 5.35
CA ASN A 247 -13.06 11.71 4.55
C ASN A 247 -12.88 10.69 3.42
N SER A 248 -11.75 9.98 3.36
CA SER A 248 -11.57 8.90 2.38
C SER A 248 -12.57 7.79 2.63
N PRO A 249 -13.35 7.38 1.60
CA PRO A 249 -14.33 6.31 1.75
C PRO A 249 -13.76 4.98 2.25
N VAL A 250 -12.48 4.73 1.96
CA VAL A 250 -11.77 3.54 2.47
C VAL A 250 -11.61 3.62 3.99
N ILE A 251 -11.24 4.80 4.50
CA ILE A 251 -11.06 5.04 5.94
C ILE A 251 -12.41 5.00 6.65
N GLU A 252 -13.46 5.63 6.08
CA GLU A 252 -14.80 5.62 6.66
C GLU A 252 -15.40 4.20 6.71
N ASN A 253 -15.32 3.44 5.62
CA ASN A 253 -15.80 2.06 5.59
C ASN A 253 -15.01 1.18 6.57
N ALA A 254 -13.70 1.40 6.69
CA ALA A 254 -12.85 0.68 7.63
C ALA A 254 -13.18 1.03 9.10
N LYS A 255 -13.50 2.31 9.41
CA LYS A 255 -13.99 2.73 10.73
C LYS A 255 -15.26 1.99 11.13
N ASN A 256 -16.19 1.88 10.19
CA ASN A 256 -17.49 1.26 10.43
C ASN A 256 -17.44 -0.27 10.29
N LEU A 257 -16.29 -0.84 9.92
CA LEU A 257 -16.08 -2.26 9.61
C LEU A 257 -17.06 -2.78 8.54
N ASP A 258 -17.51 -1.89 7.65
CA ASP A 258 -18.48 -2.19 6.58
C ASP A 258 -17.77 -2.75 5.34
N ILE A 259 -17.56 -4.05 5.36
CA ILE A 259 -16.88 -4.77 4.29
C ILE A 259 -17.69 -4.82 2.99
N ASN A 260 -19.03 -4.85 3.08
CA ASN A 260 -19.90 -4.94 1.90
C ASN A 260 -19.87 -3.63 1.12
N LYS A 261 -20.08 -2.50 1.80
CA LYS A 261 -20.02 -1.18 1.20
C LYS A 261 -18.64 -0.88 0.61
N PHE A 262 -17.57 -1.34 1.27
CA PHE A 262 -16.22 -1.26 0.71
C PHE A 262 -16.10 -2.05 -0.61
N TYR A 263 -16.56 -3.31 -0.65
CA TYR A 263 -16.47 -4.13 -1.86
C TYR A 263 -17.29 -3.56 -3.02
N GLU A 264 -18.48 -3.06 -2.76
CA GLU A 264 -19.34 -2.44 -3.79
C GLU A 264 -18.63 -1.26 -4.45
N LYS A 265 -18.07 -0.35 -3.65
CA LYS A 265 -17.33 0.80 -4.16
C LYS A 265 -16.08 0.40 -4.92
N GLU A 266 -15.28 -0.50 -4.37
CA GLU A 266 -14.05 -0.98 -4.99
C GLU A 266 -14.32 -1.65 -6.35
N LEU A 267 -15.43 -2.38 -6.47
CA LEU A 267 -15.83 -3.00 -7.73
C LEU A 267 -16.22 -1.96 -8.78
N LEU A 268 -16.91 -0.88 -8.41
CA LEU A 268 -17.24 0.21 -9.36
C LEU A 268 -15.96 0.87 -9.91
N GLU A 269 -15.03 1.24 -9.03
CA GLU A 269 -13.77 1.85 -9.44
C GLU A 269 -12.93 0.93 -10.36
N ARG A 270 -12.92 -0.37 -10.07
CA ARG A 270 -12.22 -1.36 -10.91
C ARG A 270 -12.89 -1.57 -12.26
N ALA A 271 -14.22 -1.47 -12.33
CA ALA A 271 -14.96 -1.54 -13.58
C ALA A 271 -14.61 -0.36 -14.49
N GLU A 272 -14.63 0.87 -13.96
CA GLU A 272 -14.28 2.08 -14.70
C GLU A 272 -12.86 2.04 -15.26
N LEU A 273 -11.92 1.57 -14.45
CA LEU A 273 -10.50 1.54 -14.80
C LEU A 273 -10.07 0.25 -15.52
N ASN A 274 -10.99 -0.67 -15.79
CA ASN A 274 -10.70 -1.98 -16.39
C ASN A 274 -9.62 -2.76 -15.62
N TYR A 275 -9.77 -2.90 -14.28
CA TYR A 275 -8.94 -3.78 -13.48
C TYR A 275 -9.65 -5.09 -13.13
N PRO A 276 -8.93 -6.13 -12.70
CA PRO A 276 -9.56 -7.35 -12.20
C PRO A 276 -10.58 -7.04 -11.07
N PRO A 277 -11.78 -7.65 -11.10
CA PRO A 277 -12.17 -8.85 -11.83
C PRO A 277 -12.66 -8.65 -13.27
N TYR A 278 -12.71 -7.43 -13.80
CA TYR A 278 -13.28 -7.10 -15.11
C TYR A 278 -12.32 -7.30 -16.28
N SER A 279 -11.04 -7.44 -16.01
CA SER A 279 -10.00 -7.71 -17.00
C SER A 279 -9.03 -8.79 -16.53
N TRP A 280 -8.32 -9.38 -17.50
CA TRP A 280 -7.09 -10.11 -17.29
C TRP A 280 -5.91 -9.14 -17.38
N LEU A 281 -4.86 -9.42 -16.62
CA LEU A 281 -3.65 -8.60 -16.62
C LEU A 281 -2.45 -9.39 -17.10
N ALA A 282 -1.56 -8.72 -17.84
CA ALA A 282 -0.19 -9.18 -17.99
C ALA A 282 0.76 -7.99 -17.74
N LYS A 283 1.84 -8.23 -16.99
CA LYS A 283 2.93 -7.29 -16.78
C LYS A 283 4.17 -7.83 -17.48
N VAL A 284 4.75 -7.04 -18.35
CA VAL A 284 6.02 -7.36 -18.99
C VAL A 284 7.08 -6.40 -18.49
N GLU A 285 8.10 -6.91 -17.82
CA GLU A 285 9.16 -6.16 -17.20
C GLU A 285 10.46 -6.33 -17.97
N PHE A 286 11.08 -5.19 -18.30
CA PHE A 286 12.35 -5.09 -19.00
C PHE A 286 13.43 -4.67 -18.02
N ILE A 287 14.52 -5.45 -17.94
CA ILE A 287 15.56 -5.29 -16.93
C ILE A 287 16.92 -5.28 -17.62
N GLY A 288 17.77 -4.32 -17.26
CA GLY A 288 19.14 -4.27 -17.80
C GLY A 288 20.05 -3.29 -17.09
N PRO A 289 21.36 -3.38 -17.31
CA PRO A 289 22.34 -2.54 -16.63
C PRO A 289 22.36 -1.09 -17.13
N ASN A 290 21.92 -0.84 -18.38
CA ASN A 290 21.92 0.47 -18.99
C ASN A 290 20.50 0.97 -19.21
N LYS A 291 20.17 2.12 -18.61
CA LYS A 291 18.83 2.72 -18.65
C LYS A 291 18.34 3.00 -20.07
N PHE A 292 19.18 3.64 -20.88
CA PHE A 292 18.81 4.01 -22.26
C PHE A 292 18.56 2.77 -23.13
N LYS A 293 19.39 1.74 -23.01
CA LYS A 293 19.21 0.49 -23.75
C LYS A 293 17.92 -0.24 -23.35
N VAL A 294 17.59 -0.24 -22.06
CA VAL A 294 16.32 -0.83 -21.59
C VAL A 294 15.13 -0.04 -22.12
N TYR A 295 15.20 1.29 -22.07
CA TYR A 295 14.13 2.16 -22.55
C TYR A 295 13.93 2.04 -24.07
N SER A 296 15.01 2.06 -24.84
CA SER A 296 14.96 1.88 -26.31
C SER A 296 14.37 0.51 -26.68
N LEU A 297 14.77 -0.55 -25.97
CA LEU A 297 14.23 -1.90 -26.20
C LEU A 297 12.72 -1.96 -25.95
N ILE A 298 12.22 -1.37 -24.87
CA ILE A 298 10.79 -1.41 -24.57
C ILE A 298 9.96 -0.58 -25.55
N GLU A 299 10.49 0.56 -26.04
CA GLU A 299 9.86 1.37 -27.09
C GLU A 299 9.82 0.60 -28.41
N GLU A 300 10.93 -0.02 -28.82
CA GLU A 300 10.99 -0.87 -30.01
C GLU A 300 9.97 -2.01 -29.93
N VAL A 301 9.95 -2.73 -28.81
CA VAL A 301 8.99 -3.82 -28.59
C VAL A 301 7.55 -3.30 -28.69
N LYS A 302 7.24 -2.18 -28.00
CA LYS A 302 5.88 -1.59 -28.02
C LYS A 302 5.45 -1.18 -29.42
N HIS A 303 6.36 -0.60 -30.21
CA HIS A 303 6.10 -0.19 -31.59
C HIS A 303 5.83 -1.41 -32.49
N ASN A 304 6.55 -2.50 -32.28
CA ASN A 304 6.47 -3.72 -33.09
C ASN A 304 5.36 -4.68 -32.68
N LEU A 305 4.54 -4.35 -31.67
CA LEU A 305 3.41 -5.19 -31.26
C LEU A 305 2.36 -5.31 -32.39
N LYS A 306 2.11 -6.55 -32.81
CA LYS A 306 1.17 -6.90 -33.89
C LYS A 306 -0.12 -7.52 -33.32
N ASP A 307 -1.18 -7.55 -34.14
CA ASP A 307 -2.44 -8.23 -33.86
C ASP A 307 -3.13 -7.75 -32.59
N ARG A 308 -3.13 -6.43 -32.37
CA ARG A 308 -3.93 -5.81 -31.31
C ARG A 308 -5.40 -6.06 -31.59
N TYR A 309 -6.16 -6.33 -30.54
CA TYR A 309 -7.60 -6.64 -30.63
C TYR A 309 -8.43 -5.66 -29.78
N ILE A 310 -9.71 -5.60 -30.05
CA ILE A 310 -10.67 -4.75 -29.33
C ILE A 310 -10.73 -5.21 -27.87
N GLY A 311 -10.62 -4.26 -26.92
CA GLY A 311 -10.63 -4.55 -25.50
C GLY A 311 -9.23 -4.80 -24.88
N LEU A 312 -8.15 -4.67 -25.67
CA LEU A 312 -6.78 -4.69 -25.18
C LEU A 312 -6.26 -3.27 -24.95
N ASP A 313 -6.00 -2.92 -23.69
CA ASP A 313 -5.34 -1.68 -23.29
C ASP A 313 -3.87 -1.97 -22.97
N ILE A 314 -2.96 -1.10 -23.45
CA ILE A 314 -1.51 -1.22 -23.22
C ILE A 314 -1.02 0.05 -22.54
N LEU A 315 -0.58 -0.07 -21.30
CA LEU A 315 -0.05 1.02 -20.49
C LEU A 315 1.48 0.99 -20.46
N GLY A 316 2.09 2.15 -20.47
CA GLY A 316 3.55 2.31 -20.48
C GLY A 316 4.09 2.63 -21.87
N PRO A 317 5.43 2.63 -22.08
CA PRO A 317 6.45 2.23 -21.13
C PRO A 317 6.53 3.16 -19.92
N ALA A 318 6.71 2.54 -18.76
CA ALA A 318 6.83 3.25 -17.50
C ALA A 318 7.93 2.61 -16.63
N PRO A 319 8.64 3.38 -15.79
CA PRO A 319 9.55 2.79 -14.83
C PRO A 319 8.76 1.92 -13.85
N CYS A 320 9.33 0.77 -13.46
CA CYS A 320 8.79 0.01 -12.34
C CYS A 320 8.87 0.81 -11.05
N PHE A 321 8.11 0.43 -10.03
CA PHE A 321 8.09 1.09 -8.73
C PHE A 321 9.49 1.31 -8.14
N LEU A 322 10.37 0.31 -8.25
CA LEU A 322 11.79 0.46 -8.04
C LEU A 322 12.48 0.49 -9.40
N GLU A 323 12.67 1.69 -9.97
CA GLU A 323 13.29 1.88 -11.28
C GLU A 323 14.68 1.25 -11.36
N LYS A 324 15.43 1.23 -10.26
CA LYS A 324 16.75 0.61 -10.17
C LYS A 324 16.84 -0.33 -8.98
N LEU A 325 17.16 -1.58 -9.24
CA LEU A 325 17.35 -2.63 -8.23
C LEU A 325 18.59 -3.45 -8.55
N LYS A 326 19.49 -3.63 -7.56
CA LYS A 326 20.74 -4.38 -7.72
C LYS A 326 21.53 -3.96 -8.98
N ASN A 327 21.70 -2.65 -9.16
CA ASN A 327 22.36 -2.02 -10.30
C ASN A 327 21.74 -2.30 -11.68
N LYS A 328 20.49 -2.76 -11.74
CA LYS A 328 19.73 -2.95 -12.98
C LYS A 328 18.54 -2.01 -13.02
N TYR A 329 18.32 -1.39 -14.17
CA TYR A 329 17.15 -0.56 -14.45
C TYR A 329 15.98 -1.44 -14.87
N ARG A 330 14.77 -1.04 -14.46
CA ARG A 330 13.54 -1.80 -14.63
C ARG A 330 12.45 -0.91 -15.20
N TYR A 331 11.89 -1.31 -16.33
CA TYR A 331 10.76 -0.66 -16.99
C TYR A 331 9.69 -1.70 -17.29
N GLN A 332 8.45 -1.25 -17.49
CA GLN A 332 7.32 -2.15 -17.67
C GLN A 332 6.33 -1.68 -18.73
N LEU A 333 5.67 -2.67 -19.37
CA LEU A 333 4.40 -2.54 -20.04
C LEU A 333 3.34 -3.33 -19.25
N VAL A 334 2.15 -2.76 -19.12
CA VAL A 334 1.01 -3.45 -18.50
C VAL A 334 -0.08 -3.58 -19.55
N PHE A 335 -0.51 -4.81 -19.76
CA PHE A 335 -1.57 -5.18 -20.70
C PHE A 335 -2.83 -5.50 -19.91
N LYS A 336 -3.96 -4.90 -20.28
CA LYS A 336 -5.27 -5.17 -19.70
C LYS A 336 -6.20 -5.67 -20.81
N SER A 337 -6.71 -6.89 -20.68
CA SER A 337 -7.65 -7.50 -21.60
C SER A 337 -9.03 -7.58 -20.96
N LYS A 338 -10.00 -6.84 -21.50
CA LYS A 338 -11.38 -6.81 -20.98
C LYS A 338 -12.04 -8.18 -21.11
N LYS A 339 -12.58 -8.71 -20.02
CA LYS A 339 -13.27 -10.01 -20.01
C LYS A 339 -14.51 -10.07 -20.89
N SER A 340 -15.10 -8.94 -21.23
CA SER A 340 -16.18 -8.88 -22.21
C SER A 340 -15.77 -9.30 -23.63
N TYR A 341 -14.49 -9.15 -23.97
CA TYR A 341 -13.91 -9.55 -25.27
C TYR A 341 -13.01 -10.79 -25.15
N ASP A 342 -12.49 -11.07 -23.97
CA ASP A 342 -11.57 -12.18 -23.68
C ASP A 342 -12.02 -12.89 -22.38
N PRO A 343 -13.14 -13.67 -22.43
CA PRO A 343 -13.75 -14.23 -21.22
C PRO A 343 -12.82 -15.13 -20.38
N ASN A 344 -11.92 -15.84 -21.03
CA ASN A 344 -11.02 -16.83 -20.40
C ASN A 344 -9.53 -16.43 -20.43
N GLY A 345 -9.18 -15.24 -20.93
CA GLY A 345 -7.80 -14.74 -21.00
C GLY A 345 -6.97 -15.33 -22.16
N SER A 346 -7.57 -16.14 -23.03
CA SER A 346 -6.84 -16.82 -24.10
C SER A 346 -6.28 -15.84 -25.14
N LEU A 347 -7.00 -14.75 -25.44
CA LEU A 347 -6.54 -13.73 -26.37
C LEU A 347 -5.32 -13.01 -25.83
N LEU A 348 -5.33 -12.62 -24.55
CA LEU A 348 -4.16 -12.00 -23.91
C LEU A 348 -2.96 -12.93 -23.92
N HIS A 349 -3.15 -14.20 -23.55
CA HIS A 349 -2.06 -15.18 -23.55
C HIS A 349 -1.49 -15.40 -24.94
N ALA A 350 -2.35 -15.55 -25.96
CA ALA A 350 -1.92 -15.71 -27.35
C ALA A 350 -1.17 -14.48 -27.86
N PHE A 351 -1.69 -13.28 -27.57
CA PHE A 351 -1.07 -12.02 -27.94
C PHE A 351 0.33 -11.88 -27.33
N ILE A 352 0.47 -12.10 -26.04
CA ILE A 352 1.77 -12.02 -25.34
C ILE A 352 2.74 -13.07 -25.87
N ARG A 353 2.34 -14.34 -25.99
CA ARG A 353 3.20 -15.40 -26.54
C ARG A 353 3.68 -15.06 -27.95
N LYS A 354 2.78 -14.64 -28.84
CA LYS A 354 3.13 -14.31 -30.23
C LYS A 354 4.14 -13.18 -30.30
N ASN A 355 3.90 -12.07 -29.60
CA ASN A 355 4.74 -10.88 -29.69
C ASN A 355 6.07 -11.01 -28.93
N PHE A 356 6.15 -11.87 -27.93
CA PHE A 356 7.35 -12.02 -27.09
C PHE A 356 8.16 -13.28 -27.38
N LYS A 357 7.67 -14.21 -28.23
CA LYS A 357 8.35 -15.47 -28.57
C LYS A 357 9.79 -15.28 -29.07
N ILE A 358 10.03 -14.24 -29.86
CA ILE A 358 11.38 -13.95 -30.42
C ILE A 358 12.41 -13.60 -29.32
N TYR A 359 11.95 -13.17 -28.15
CA TYR A 359 12.78 -12.79 -27.01
C TYR A 359 13.05 -13.95 -26.03
N GLU A 360 12.43 -15.11 -26.22
CA GLU A 360 12.72 -16.35 -25.45
C GLU A 360 14.17 -16.78 -25.68
N ASN A 361 14.67 -16.61 -26.89
CA ASN A 361 16.09 -16.79 -27.22
C ASN A 361 16.86 -15.51 -26.83
N LYS A 362 17.72 -15.59 -25.83
CA LYS A 362 18.45 -14.45 -25.23
C LYS A 362 19.27 -13.58 -26.18
N LYS A 363 19.55 -14.03 -27.42
CA LYS A 363 20.39 -13.32 -28.42
C LYS A 363 19.92 -11.88 -28.74
N PRO A 364 18.64 -11.58 -28.95
CA PRO A 364 18.21 -10.21 -29.27
C PRO A 364 18.31 -9.25 -28.09
N LEU A 365 18.42 -9.75 -26.86
CA LEU A 365 18.36 -8.96 -25.63
C LEU A 365 19.74 -8.46 -25.15
N GLY A 366 20.85 -9.06 -25.61
CA GLY A 366 22.18 -8.77 -25.11
C GLY A 366 22.25 -8.98 -23.58
N GLN A 367 22.55 -7.91 -22.83
CA GLN A 367 22.57 -7.93 -21.35
C GLN A 367 21.21 -7.65 -20.70
N ASN A 368 20.19 -7.38 -21.50
CA ASN A 368 18.86 -7.11 -21.00
C ASN A 368 18.09 -8.44 -20.77
N ARG A 369 17.02 -8.36 -20.00
CA ARG A 369 16.13 -9.48 -19.70
C ARG A 369 14.69 -9.00 -19.73
N ILE A 370 13.79 -9.85 -20.22
CA ILE A 370 12.35 -9.65 -20.19
C ILE A 370 11.74 -10.69 -19.25
N ASN A 371 10.91 -10.24 -18.32
CA ASN A 371 10.08 -11.11 -17.48
C ASN A 371 8.62 -10.86 -17.82
N ILE A 372 7.85 -11.91 -17.96
CA ILE A 372 6.41 -11.85 -18.21
C ILE A 372 5.68 -12.44 -17.02
N TYR A 373 4.70 -11.69 -16.51
CA TYR A 373 3.83 -12.08 -15.41
C TYR A 373 2.39 -12.01 -15.88
N PHE A 374 1.71 -13.14 -15.84
CA PHE A 374 0.27 -13.21 -16.06
C PHE A 374 -0.46 -13.10 -14.72
N ASP A 375 -1.57 -12.38 -14.70
CA ASP A 375 -2.40 -12.12 -13.54
C ASP A 375 -1.60 -11.77 -12.26
N PRO A 376 -0.70 -10.77 -12.35
CA PRO A 376 0.16 -10.43 -11.23
C PRO A 376 -0.69 -9.98 -10.03
N ILE A 377 -0.36 -10.50 -8.84
CA ILE A 377 -1.00 -10.09 -7.58
C ILE A 377 -0.73 -8.60 -7.27
N SER A 378 0.33 -8.06 -7.83
CA SER A 378 0.75 -6.67 -7.65
C SER A 378 1.46 -6.17 -8.90
N LEU A 379 1.25 -4.91 -9.22
CA LEU A 379 1.96 -4.21 -10.31
C LEU A 379 3.27 -3.55 -9.84
N LEU A 380 3.63 -3.69 -8.58
CA LEU A 380 4.85 -3.15 -7.97
C LEU A 380 6.12 -3.89 -8.38
#